data_1a347dd176b4638a49f8d2cc9585222b
#
_entry.id   1a347dd176b4638a49f8d2cc9585222b
#
_cell.length_a   1.000
_cell.length_b   1.000
_cell.length_c   1.000
_cell.angle_alpha   90.00
_cell.angle_beta   90.00
_cell.angle_gamma   90.00
#
_symmetry.space_group_name_H-M   'P 1'
#
loop_
_entity.id
_entity.type
_entity.pdbx_description
1 polymer ?
#
loop_
_entity_poly.entity_id
_entity_poly.type
_entity_poly.pdbx_seq_one_letter_code
_entity_poly.pdbx_strand_id
1 'polypeptide(L)'
;MAAAHSTTECAHHHTMRANGQTHCRDCGEAILSFCKEETHFFDDANAVLATDRKAPKTIRKELDALPLPDEIKDRADRIYAYKVGDNTYRSNVRQEVKFSCIFDAYKEAGIVCDPNEIAQLLGIKRKGMSRGIMRCSSLYTGKANLEEQTPLTALDLIPRMLSRCGVQAEDCHLEDMERIYTHVKDRSELLNRSKPQSIAAALIFYYMSNMVLDRKITKNEIAKNCGISVMTLTKLWVDITNHCSE
;
A
#
# COMPACT_ATOMS: atom_id res chain seq x y z
N MET A 1 -31.94 -43.07 -45.97
CA MET A 1 -31.33 -43.86 -44.86
C MET A 1 -30.30 -42.97 -44.20
N ALA A 2 -30.65 -42.38 -43.07
CA ALA A 2 -29.74 -41.54 -42.30
C ALA A 2 -29.09 -42.41 -41.23
N ALA A 3 -27.76 -42.50 -41.28
CA ALA A 3 -26.97 -43.22 -40.28
C ALA A 3 -26.94 -42.42 -38.97
N ALA A 4 -27.47 -43.01 -37.93
CA ALA A 4 -27.33 -42.50 -36.58
C ALA A 4 -25.90 -42.64 -36.12
N HIS A 5 -25.16 -41.51 -35.94
CA HIS A 5 -23.90 -41.50 -35.23
C HIS A 5 -24.18 -41.63 -33.74
N SER A 6 -23.86 -42.80 -33.19
CA SER A 6 -23.78 -42.99 -31.75
C SER A 6 -22.60 -42.19 -31.19
N THR A 7 -22.86 -41.13 -30.50
CA THR A 7 -21.86 -40.39 -29.71
C THR A 7 -21.43 -41.24 -28.53
N THR A 8 -20.37 -42.04 -28.73
CA THR A 8 -19.64 -42.64 -27.61
C THR A 8 -18.96 -41.51 -26.85
N GLU A 9 -19.37 -41.28 -25.63
CA GLU A 9 -18.73 -40.30 -24.74
C GLU A 9 -17.26 -40.65 -24.55
N CYS A 10 -16.37 -39.74 -24.99
CA CYS A 10 -14.93 -39.92 -24.86
C CYS A 10 -14.49 -39.70 -23.42
N ALA A 11 -13.79 -40.67 -22.86
CA ALA A 11 -13.31 -40.59 -21.46
C ALA A 11 -12.11 -39.66 -21.25
N HIS A 12 -11.61 -39.02 -22.33
CA HIS A 12 -10.52 -38.02 -22.34
C HIS A 12 -9.23 -38.46 -21.61
N HIS A 13 -8.88 -39.75 -21.66
CA HIS A 13 -7.68 -40.29 -20.98
C HIS A 13 -6.36 -39.84 -21.63
N HIS A 14 -6.33 -39.57 -22.94
CA HIS A 14 -5.13 -39.14 -23.63
C HIS A 14 -5.22 -37.67 -24.01
N THR A 15 -4.54 -36.83 -23.22
CA THR A 15 -4.54 -35.38 -23.41
C THR A 15 -3.22 -34.86 -23.96
N MET A 16 -3.25 -33.80 -24.75
CA MET A 16 -2.08 -33.07 -25.22
C MET A 16 -2.26 -31.56 -25.00
N ARG A 17 -1.16 -30.88 -24.73
CA ARG A 17 -1.16 -29.43 -24.53
C ARG A 17 -0.61 -28.74 -25.77
N ALA A 18 -1.41 -27.89 -26.41
CA ALA A 18 -1.01 -27.09 -27.56
C ALA A 18 -1.57 -25.68 -27.41
N ASN A 19 -0.76 -24.66 -27.68
CA ASN A 19 -1.14 -23.23 -27.58
C ASN A 19 -1.79 -22.81 -26.26
N GLY A 20 -1.33 -23.37 -25.12
CA GLY A 20 -1.85 -23.03 -23.81
C GLY A 20 -3.17 -23.72 -23.42
N GLN A 21 -3.77 -24.49 -24.32
CA GLN A 21 -4.99 -25.26 -24.08
C GLN A 21 -4.70 -26.77 -24.07
N THR A 22 -5.46 -27.51 -23.27
CA THR A 22 -5.36 -28.98 -23.22
C THR A 22 -6.47 -29.57 -24.06
N HIS A 23 -6.10 -30.40 -25.03
CA HIS A 23 -7.03 -31.09 -25.95
C HIS A 23 -6.95 -32.60 -25.77
N CYS A 24 -8.06 -33.28 -25.93
CA CYS A 24 -8.06 -34.72 -26.00
C CYS A 24 -7.47 -35.20 -27.35
N ARG A 25 -6.55 -36.16 -27.30
CA ARG A 25 -5.94 -36.74 -28.52
C ARG A 25 -6.90 -37.62 -29.34
N ASP A 26 -7.90 -38.19 -28.65
CA ASP A 26 -8.79 -39.15 -29.25
C ASP A 26 -10.00 -38.50 -29.96
N CYS A 27 -10.57 -37.43 -29.35
CA CYS A 27 -11.74 -36.73 -29.90
C CYS A 27 -11.46 -35.28 -30.32
N GLY A 28 -10.27 -34.72 -30.00
CA GLY A 28 -9.90 -33.33 -30.35
C GLY A 28 -10.56 -32.25 -29.50
N GLU A 29 -11.42 -32.60 -28.54
CA GLU A 29 -12.16 -31.65 -27.75
C GLU A 29 -11.24 -30.89 -26.77
N ALA A 30 -11.44 -29.57 -26.66
CA ALA A 30 -10.70 -28.74 -25.70
C ALA A 30 -11.21 -29.00 -24.28
N ILE A 31 -10.35 -29.53 -23.44
CA ILE A 31 -10.64 -29.77 -22.03
C ILE A 31 -10.31 -28.46 -21.29
N LEU A 32 -11.34 -27.75 -20.83
CA LEU A 32 -11.18 -26.63 -19.93
C LEU A 32 -10.65 -27.17 -18.61
N SER A 33 -9.33 -27.29 -18.49
CA SER A 33 -8.69 -27.47 -17.19
C SER A 33 -8.90 -26.17 -16.44
N PHE A 34 -9.85 -26.14 -15.51
CA PHE A 34 -9.77 -25.22 -14.39
C PHE A 34 -8.37 -25.44 -13.80
N CYS A 35 -7.49 -24.46 -13.98
CA CYS A 35 -6.25 -24.40 -13.23
C CYS A 35 -6.63 -24.31 -11.75
N LYS A 36 -6.78 -25.45 -11.09
CA LYS A 36 -6.46 -25.52 -9.69
C LYS A 36 -4.98 -25.17 -9.67
N GLU A 37 -4.66 -23.96 -9.20
CA GLU A 37 -3.31 -23.65 -8.79
C GLU A 37 -2.87 -24.81 -7.90
N GLU A 38 -1.99 -25.66 -8.43
CA GLU A 38 -1.26 -26.61 -7.63
C GLU A 38 -0.43 -25.77 -6.67
N THR A 39 -1.00 -25.50 -5.52
CA THR A 39 -0.20 -25.16 -4.35
C THR A 39 0.72 -26.34 -4.18
N HIS A 40 2.02 -26.17 -4.46
CA HIS A 40 3.05 -27.11 -4.08
C HIS A 40 2.92 -27.35 -2.58
N PHE A 41 2.21 -28.42 -2.23
CA PHE A 41 2.33 -29.04 -0.93
C PHE A 41 3.74 -29.63 -0.90
N PHE A 42 4.65 -28.97 -0.19
CA PHE A 42 5.78 -29.65 0.36
C PHE A 42 5.22 -30.65 1.37
N ASP A 43 5.32 -31.92 1.03
CA ASP A 43 5.12 -33.02 1.96
C ASP A 43 6.20 -32.95 3.05
N ASP A 44 5.94 -32.12 4.06
CA ASP A 44 6.62 -32.26 5.32
C ASP A 44 6.04 -33.50 6.03
N ALA A 45 6.70 -34.63 5.84
CA ALA A 45 6.43 -35.87 6.54
C ALA A 45 6.65 -35.81 8.06
N ASN A 46 6.62 -34.62 8.64
CA ASN A 46 6.58 -34.30 10.06
C ASN A 46 5.37 -33.45 10.42
N ALA A 47 4.20 -33.82 9.93
CA ALA A 47 2.94 -33.34 10.51
C ALA A 47 2.75 -33.98 11.88
N VAL A 48 3.60 -33.59 12.83
CA VAL A 48 3.29 -33.72 14.25
C VAL A 48 1.95 -33.03 14.45
N LEU A 49 0.97 -33.85 14.91
CA LEU A 49 -0.36 -33.46 15.37
C LEU A 49 -0.48 -31.98 15.68
N ALA A 50 -0.89 -31.21 14.67
CA ALA A 50 -1.23 -29.83 14.84
C ALA A 50 -2.51 -29.83 15.69
N THR A 51 -2.35 -29.75 17.00
CA THR A 51 -3.45 -29.35 17.87
C THR A 51 -4.07 -28.11 17.22
N ASP A 52 -5.38 -28.16 17.00
CA ASP A 52 -6.22 -27.09 16.44
C ASP A 52 -6.14 -25.80 17.28
N ARG A 53 -4.96 -25.22 17.38
CA ARG A 53 -4.80 -23.85 17.86
C ARG A 53 -5.21 -22.94 16.71
N LYS A 54 -6.53 -22.74 16.58
CA LYS A 54 -7.05 -21.66 15.74
C LYS A 54 -6.25 -20.40 16.08
N ALA A 55 -5.55 -19.85 15.08
CA ALA A 55 -4.84 -18.60 15.30
C ALA A 55 -5.83 -17.58 15.84
N PRO A 56 -5.45 -16.77 16.83
CA PRO A 56 -6.39 -15.85 17.45
C PRO A 56 -6.96 -14.93 16.36
N LYS A 57 -8.29 -14.79 16.34
CA LYS A 57 -9.01 -13.88 15.43
C LYS A 57 -8.72 -12.40 15.72
N THR A 58 -7.96 -12.13 16.77
CA THR A 58 -7.57 -10.80 17.23
C THR A 58 -6.06 -10.59 17.10
N ILE A 59 -5.67 -9.36 16.81
CA ILE A 59 -4.28 -8.92 16.81
C ILE A 59 -4.01 -7.90 17.94
N ARG A 60 -5.00 -7.59 18.78
CA ARG A 60 -4.90 -6.55 19.81
C ARG A 60 -3.64 -6.70 20.68
N LYS A 61 -3.40 -7.89 21.21
CA LYS A 61 -2.22 -8.17 22.05
C LYS A 61 -0.88 -7.91 21.33
N GLU A 62 -0.85 -8.13 20.02
CA GLU A 62 0.34 -7.87 19.22
C GLU A 62 0.51 -6.38 18.92
N LEU A 63 -0.61 -5.66 18.79
CA LEU A 63 -0.61 -4.20 18.59
C LEU A 63 -0.27 -3.43 19.86
N ASP A 64 -0.56 -3.98 21.05
CA ASP A 64 -0.24 -3.34 22.34
C ASP A 64 1.27 -3.11 22.51
N ALA A 65 2.08 -3.98 21.93
CA ALA A 65 3.55 -3.86 21.92
C ALA A 65 4.06 -2.76 20.97
N LEU A 66 3.20 -2.18 20.12
CA LEU A 66 3.57 -1.16 19.14
C LEU A 66 3.22 0.24 19.66
N PRO A 67 4.04 1.26 19.35
CA PRO A 67 3.79 2.66 19.70
C PRO A 67 2.71 3.26 18.78
N LEU A 68 1.50 2.76 18.86
CA LEU A 68 0.35 3.22 18.09
C LEU A 68 -0.71 3.80 19.05
N PRO A 69 -1.52 4.79 18.63
CA PRO A 69 -2.66 5.26 19.39
C PRO A 69 -3.66 4.12 19.66
N ASP A 70 -4.26 4.09 20.84
CA ASP A 70 -5.18 3.01 21.22
C ASP A 70 -6.42 2.95 20.32
N GLU A 71 -6.91 4.10 19.88
CA GLU A 71 -8.00 4.17 18.91
C GLU A 71 -7.65 3.45 17.60
N ILE A 72 -6.42 3.61 17.12
CA ILE A 72 -5.94 2.94 15.89
C ILE A 72 -5.80 1.43 16.13
N LYS A 73 -5.32 1.03 17.31
CA LYS A 73 -5.22 -0.41 17.66
C LYS A 73 -6.59 -1.08 17.67
N ASP A 74 -7.60 -0.42 18.26
CA ASP A 74 -8.97 -0.94 18.32
C ASP A 74 -9.61 -1.04 16.94
N ARG A 75 -9.43 -0.01 16.11
CA ARG A 75 -9.92 -0.02 14.72
C ARG A 75 -9.22 -1.11 13.91
N ALA A 76 -7.90 -1.21 14.00
CA ALA A 76 -7.13 -2.21 13.27
C ALA A 76 -7.50 -3.64 13.66
N ASP A 77 -7.78 -3.90 14.94
CA ASP A 77 -8.23 -5.21 15.41
C ASP A 77 -9.62 -5.57 14.86
N ARG A 78 -10.55 -4.63 14.84
CA ARG A 78 -11.89 -4.82 14.22
C ARG A 78 -11.77 -5.10 12.72
N ILE A 79 -10.96 -4.31 12.01
CA ILE A 79 -10.71 -4.50 10.56
C ILE A 79 -10.08 -5.86 10.32
N TYR A 80 -9.13 -6.29 11.17
CA TYR A 80 -8.48 -7.59 11.07
C TYR A 80 -9.49 -8.73 11.25
N ALA A 81 -10.32 -8.69 12.28
CA ALA A 81 -11.35 -9.70 12.51
C ALA A 81 -12.31 -9.82 11.33
N TYR A 82 -12.70 -8.68 10.73
CA TYR A 82 -13.56 -8.64 9.55
C TYR A 82 -12.87 -9.23 8.30
N LYS A 83 -11.63 -8.80 8.00
CA LYS A 83 -10.91 -9.22 6.78
C LYS A 83 -10.45 -10.66 6.82
N VAL A 84 -10.04 -11.14 7.99
CA VAL A 84 -9.52 -12.50 8.14
C VAL A 84 -10.66 -13.52 8.14
N GLY A 85 -11.82 -13.18 8.74
CA GLY A 85 -12.96 -14.10 8.85
C GLY A 85 -12.52 -15.47 9.42
N ASP A 86 -12.73 -16.52 8.65
CA ASP A 86 -12.33 -17.90 9.03
C ASP A 86 -10.92 -18.28 8.56
N ASN A 87 -10.27 -17.42 7.78
CA ASN A 87 -8.92 -17.68 7.30
C ASN A 87 -7.88 -17.55 8.42
N THR A 88 -6.81 -18.33 8.31
CA THR A 88 -5.68 -18.27 9.23
C THR A 88 -4.42 -17.85 8.48
N TYR A 89 -3.88 -16.70 8.83
CA TYR A 89 -2.61 -16.24 8.28
C TYR A 89 -1.48 -16.44 9.28
N ARG A 90 -0.33 -16.92 8.81
CA ARG A 90 0.85 -17.23 9.65
C ARG A 90 2.06 -16.45 9.17
N SER A 91 3.06 -16.29 10.04
CA SER A 91 4.37 -15.72 9.73
C SER A 91 4.29 -14.39 8.95
N ASN A 92 5.04 -14.24 7.87
CA ASN A 92 5.14 -13.02 7.07
C ASN A 92 3.79 -12.56 6.49
N VAL A 93 2.93 -13.51 6.09
CA VAL A 93 1.61 -13.18 5.55
C VAL A 93 0.74 -12.50 6.62
N ARG A 94 0.81 -12.96 7.87
CA ARG A 94 0.11 -12.34 8.98
C ARG A 94 0.60 -10.90 9.23
N GLN A 95 1.90 -10.64 9.11
CA GLN A 95 2.46 -9.29 9.22
C GLN A 95 2.00 -8.37 8.08
N GLU A 96 1.94 -8.90 6.85
CA GLU A 96 1.44 -8.17 5.68
C GLU A 96 -0.05 -7.79 5.84
N VAL A 97 -0.87 -8.70 6.37
CA VAL A 97 -2.30 -8.44 6.65
C VAL A 97 -2.44 -7.42 7.78
N LYS A 98 -1.66 -7.56 8.88
CA LYS A 98 -1.65 -6.56 9.97
C LYS A 98 -1.31 -5.16 9.46
N PHE A 99 -0.30 -5.05 8.61
CA PHE A 99 0.06 -3.79 7.98
C PHE A 99 -1.14 -3.14 7.28
N SER A 100 -1.85 -3.91 6.44
CA SER A 100 -3.02 -3.39 5.74
C SER A 100 -4.12 -2.94 6.71
N CYS A 101 -4.37 -3.71 7.78
CA CYS A 101 -5.41 -3.36 8.76
C CYS A 101 -5.06 -2.08 9.54
N ILE A 102 -3.80 -1.90 9.94
CA ILE A 102 -3.34 -0.66 10.59
C ILE A 102 -3.45 0.52 9.63
N PHE A 103 -3.00 0.35 8.39
CA PHE A 103 -3.06 1.39 7.37
C PHE A 103 -4.50 1.83 7.07
N ASP A 104 -5.43 0.88 6.98
CA ASP A 104 -6.84 1.19 6.78
C ASP A 104 -7.47 1.82 8.03
N ALA A 105 -7.05 1.43 9.24
CA ALA A 105 -7.49 2.08 10.47
C ALA A 105 -7.12 3.56 10.53
N TYR A 106 -5.91 3.91 10.09
CA TYR A 106 -5.50 5.32 9.96
C TYR A 106 -6.35 6.07 8.95
N LYS A 107 -6.65 5.44 7.80
CA LYS A 107 -7.52 6.03 6.78
C LYS A 107 -8.93 6.28 7.30
N GLU A 108 -9.52 5.29 7.99
CA GLU A 108 -10.85 5.43 8.59
C GLU A 108 -10.90 6.50 9.68
N ALA A 109 -9.78 6.71 10.38
CA ALA A 109 -9.65 7.77 11.38
C ALA A 109 -9.42 9.16 10.76
N GLY A 110 -9.20 9.27 9.45
CA GLY A 110 -8.80 10.51 8.79
C GLY A 110 -7.41 11.01 9.18
N ILE A 111 -6.59 10.15 9.79
CA ILE A 111 -5.26 10.50 10.26
C ILE A 111 -4.22 10.16 9.20
N VAL A 112 -3.44 11.15 8.81
CA VAL A 112 -2.35 10.95 7.86
C VAL A 112 -1.24 10.12 8.48
N CYS A 113 -0.93 8.97 7.89
CA CYS A 113 0.16 8.11 8.33
C CYS A 113 1.14 7.82 7.18
N ASP A 114 2.41 7.57 7.54
CA ASP A 114 3.40 7.08 6.58
C ASP A 114 3.40 5.56 6.55
N PRO A 115 3.10 4.94 5.41
CA PRO A 115 3.15 3.50 5.26
C PRO A 115 4.52 2.90 5.63
N ASN A 116 5.61 3.64 5.41
CA ASN A 116 6.95 3.15 5.72
C ASN A 116 7.20 3.06 7.23
N GLU A 117 6.64 3.96 8.04
CA GLU A 117 6.73 3.86 9.50
C GLU A 117 6.01 2.62 10.02
N ILE A 118 4.78 2.38 9.55
CA ILE A 118 4.04 1.17 9.91
C ILE A 118 4.83 -0.09 9.48
N ALA A 119 5.43 -0.06 8.30
CA ALA A 119 6.22 -1.18 7.80
C ALA A 119 7.47 -1.43 8.66
N GLN A 120 8.14 -0.37 9.10
CA GLN A 120 9.29 -0.47 10.03
C GLN A 120 8.88 -1.06 11.38
N LEU A 121 7.77 -0.59 11.96
CA LEU A 121 7.24 -1.12 13.22
C LEU A 121 6.93 -2.63 13.13
N LEU A 122 6.46 -3.10 11.99
CA LEU A 122 6.13 -4.50 11.75
C LEU A 122 7.30 -5.32 11.20
N GLY A 123 8.45 -4.72 10.92
CA GLY A 123 9.62 -5.39 10.33
C GLY A 123 9.40 -5.91 8.92
N ILE A 124 8.48 -5.30 8.14
CA ILE A 124 8.19 -5.73 6.77
C ILE A 124 8.87 -4.84 5.73
N LYS A 125 9.22 -5.43 4.59
CA LYS A 125 9.81 -4.71 3.45
C LYS A 125 8.71 -4.12 2.55
N ARG A 126 9.09 -3.17 1.68
CA ARG A 126 8.17 -2.51 0.72
C ARG A 126 7.32 -3.49 -0.11
N LYS A 127 7.90 -4.62 -0.55
CA LYS A 127 7.13 -5.67 -1.25
C LYS A 127 6.04 -6.29 -0.37
N GLY A 128 6.30 -6.41 0.94
CA GLY A 128 5.31 -6.91 1.90
C GLY A 128 4.13 -5.95 2.08
N MET A 129 4.38 -4.63 2.10
CA MET A 129 3.31 -3.63 2.13
C MET A 129 2.35 -3.77 0.94
N SER A 130 2.91 -3.81 -0.27
CA SER A 130 2.11 -3.96 -1.49
C SER A 130 1.30 -5.25 -1.51
N ARG A 131 1.90 -6.38 -1.07
CA ARG A 131 1.18 -7.66 -0.97
C ARG A 131 0.08 -7.63 0.08
N GLY A 132 0.31 -6.98 1.23
CA GLY A 132 -0.70 -6.81 2.26
C GLY A 132 -1.91 -6.04 1.75
N ILE A 133 -1.68 -4.90 1.09
CA ILE A 133 -2.75 -4.11 0.48
C ILE A 133 -3.51 -4.92 -0.58
N MET A 134 -2.81 -5.59 -1.50
CA MET A 134 -3.46 -6.39 -2.55
C MET A 134 -4.32 -7.52 -1.98
N ARG A 135 -3.83 -8.26 -0.98
CA ARG A 135 -4.59 -9.34 -0.32
C ARG A 135 -5.85 -8.83 0.34
N CYS A 136 -5.74 -7.70 1.02
CA CYS A 136 -6.85 -7.15 1.78
C CYS A 136 -7.84 -6.38 0.90
N SER A 137 -7.42 -5.77 -0.20
CA SER A 137 -8.33 -5.10 -1.14
C SER A 137 -9.29 -6.09 -1.82
N SER A 138 -8.84 -7.31 -2.11
CA SER A 138 -9.72 -8.36 -2.66
C SER A 138 -10.75 -8.88 -1.66
N LEU A 139 -10.48 -8.75 -0.37
CA LEU A 139 -11.41 -9.16 0.70
C LEU A 139 -12.37 -8.03 1.10
N TYR A 140 -12.03 -6.79 0.77
CA TYR A 140 -12.79 -5.60 1.16
C TYR A 140 -13.73 -5.16 0.03
N THR A 141 -14.58 -6.06 -0.46
CA THR A 141 -15.69 -5.72 -1.36
C THR A 141 -16.94 -5.23 -0.63
N GLY A 142 -16.85 -5.02 0.66
CA GLY A 142 -17.89 -4.36 1.45
C GLY A 142 -17.86 -2.87 1.19
N LYS A 143 -18.96 -2.34 0.63
CA LYS A 143 -19.27 -0.92 0.44
C LYS A 143 -19.31 -0.17 1.78
N ALA A 144 -18.19 -0.04 2.47
CA ALA A 144 -18.05 0.89 3.56
C ALA A 144 -17.43 2.16 2.98
N ASN A 145 -18.30 3.10 2.63
CA ASN A 145 -18.04 4.54 2.43
C ASN A 145 -16.65 4.92 1.88
N LEU A 146 -16.32 4.40 0.69
CA LEU A 146 -15.21 4.93 -0.10
C LEU A 146 -15.55 6.29 -0.74
N GLU A 147 -16.76 6.78 -0.53
CA GLU A 147 -17.30 7.92 -1.26
C GLU A 147 -16.85 9.29 -0.74
N GLU A 148 -16.11 9.36 0.40
CA GLU A 148 -15.68 10.66 0.94
C GLU A 148 -14.21 10.72 1.40
N GLN A 149 -13.34 9.84 0.97
CA GLN A 149 -11.93 10.03 1.26
C GLN A 149 -11.36 11.09 0.32
N THR A 150 -11.30 12.33 0.79
CA THR A 150 -10.54 13.38 0.11
C THR A 150 -9.12 12.87 -0.14
N PRO A 151 -8.62 12.92 -1.39
CA PRO A 151 -7.29 12.46 -1.68
C PRO A 151 -6.28 13.27 -0.86
N LEU A 152 -5.33 12.58 -0.25
CA LEU A 152 -4.28 13.19 0.55
C LEU A 152 -3.52 14.21 -0.29
N THR A 153 -3.52 15.47 0.14
CA THR A 153 -2.84 16.56 -0.53
C THR A 153 -1.39 16.71 -0.06
N ALA A 154 -0.60 17.51 -0.78
CA ALA A 154 0.75 17.82 -0.35
C ALA A 154 0.75 18.61 0.98
N LEU A 155 -0.23 19.49 1.17
CA LEU A 155 -0.35 20.33 2.36
C LEU A 155 -0.59 19.50 3.63
N ASP A 156 -1.39 18.43 3.54
CA ASP A 156 -1.67 17.53 4.68
C ASP A 156 -0.40 16.82 5.18
N LEU A 157 0.61 16.69 4.34
CA LEU A 157 1.88 16.05 4.68
C LEU A 157 2.91 17.00 5.30
N ILE A 158 2.79 18.32 5.08
CA ILE A 158 3.79 19.31 5.50
C ILE A 158 4.08 19.25 7.00
N PRO A 159 3.09 19.32 7.92
CA PRO A 159 3.38 19.35 9.36
C PRO A 159 4.20 18.14 9.81
N ARG A 160 3.83 16.97 9.34
CA ARG A 160 4.54 15.73 9.67
C ARG A 160 5.96 15.69 9.09
N MET A 161 6.15 16.20 7.89
CA MET A 161 7.47 16.22 7.25
C MET A 161 8.38 17.25 7.88
N LEU A 162 7.87 18.39 8.34
CA LEU A 162 8.60 19.37 9.13
C LEU A 162 9.10 18.74 10.43
N SER A 163 8.22 18.04 11.17
CA SER A 163 8.59 17.34 12.40
C SER A 163 9.74 16.34 12.16
N ARG A 164 9.73 15.59 11.04
CA ARG A 164 10.84 14.70 10.67
C ARG A 164 12.15 15.44 10.36
N CYS A 165 12.05 16.66 9.90
CA CYS A 165 13.20 17.53 9.67
C CYS A 165 13.66 18.22 10.98
N GLY A 166 13.02 17.92 12.12
CA GLY A 166 13.29 18.54 13.40
C GLY A 166 12.89 20.01 13.46
N VAL A 167 11.90 20.41 12.67
CA VAL A 167 11.32 21.75 12.63
C VAL A 167 9.93 21.67 13.22
N GLN A 168 9.62 22.53 14.19
CA GLN A 168 8.27 22.63 14.71
C GLN A 168 7.36 23.32 13.70
N ALA A 169 6.13 22.86 13.57
CA ALA A 169 5.18 23.44 12.62
C ALA A 169 4.80 24.88 13.01
N GLU A 170 4.86 25.18 14.30
CA GLU A 170 4.61 26.53 14.85
C GLU A 170 5.68 27.54 14.44
N ASP A 171 6.91 27.09 14.15
CA ASP A 171 8.01 27.94 13.71
C ASP A 171 7.92 28.26 12.20
N CYS A 172 6.95 27.69 11.49
CA CYS A 172 6.77 27.84 10.07
C CYS A 172 5.38 28.40 9.76
N HIS A 173 5.33 29.42 8.91
CA HIS A 173 4.07 29.94 8.40
C HIS A 173 3.47 28.99 7.36
N LEU A 174 2.63 28.05 7.79
CA LEU A 174 1.97 27.08 6.90
C LEU A 174 1.12 27.76 5.82
N GLU A 175 0.54 28.91 6.15
CA GLU A 175 -0.22 29.74 5.21
C GLU A 175 0.62 30.22 4.02
N ASP A 176 1.90 30.54 4.25
CA ASP A 176 2.78 30.95 3.16
C ASP A 176 3.11 29.77 2.22
N MET A 177 3.30 28.58 2.80
CA MET A 177 3.48 27.37 1.99
C MET A 177 2.23 27.02 1.19
N GLU A 178 1.04 27.23 1.77
CA GLU A 178 -0.23 27.06 1.07
C GLU A 178 -0.40 28.05 -0.07
N ARG A 179 -0.05 29.33 0.14
CA ARG A 179 -0.06 30.35 -0.92
C ARG A 179 0.89 29.99 -2.06
N ILE A 180 2.12 29.58 -1.75
CA ILE A 180 3.10 29.13 -2.73
C ILE A 180 2.55 27.93 -3.51
N TYR A 181 2.02 26.93 -2.81
CA TYR A 181 1.46 25.74 -3.44
C TYR A 181 0.32 26.09 -4.40
N THR A 182 -0.64 26.90 -3.94
CA THR A 182 -1.79 27.32 -4.75
C THR A 182 -1.35 28.10 -5.98
N HIS A 183 -0.36 29.01 -5.83
CA HIS A 183 0.17 29.79 -6.94
C HIS A 183 0.84 28.92 -8.02
N VAL A 184 1.60 27.89 -7.61
CA VAL A 184 2.35 27.05 -8.54
C VAL A 184 1.52 25.91 -9.10
N LYS A 185 0.54 25.38 -8.35
CA LYS A 185 -0.27 24.21 -8.73
C LYS A 185 -0.95 24.38 -10.09
N ASP A 186 -1.51 25.55 -10.35
CA ASP A 186 -2.27 25.80 -11.59
C ASP A 186 -1.36 26.09 -12.80
N ARG A 187 -0.06 26.29 -12.58
CA ARG A 187 0.92 26.68 -13.59
C ARG A 187 1.91 25.58 -13.94
N SER A 188 2.19 24.68 -13.01
CA SER A 188 3.20 23.64 -13.17
C SER A 188 2.60 22.26 -13.50
N GLU A 189 2.88 21.78 -14.70
CA GLU A 189 2.57 20.39 -15.09
C GLU A 189 3.39 19.36 -14.30
N LEU A 190 4.64 19.71 -13.99
CA LEU A 190 5.54 18.84 -13.24
C LEU A 190 5.01 18.61 -11.82
N LEU A 191 4.54 19.67 -11.17
CA LEU A 191 3.95 19.60 -9.84
C LEU A 191 2.70 18.71 -9.87
N ASN A 192 1.79 18.93 -10.83
CA ASN A 192 0.52 18.21 -10.92
C ASN A 192 0.69 16.70 -11.18
N ARG A 193 1.77 16.28 -11.83
CA ARG A 193 2.11 14.87 -12.07
C ARG A 193 2.92 14.23 -10.94
N SER A 194 3.35 15.02 -9.97
CA SER A 194 4.22 14.56 -8.90
C SER A 194 3.43 13.99 -7.71
N LYS A 195 4.09 13.13 -6.94
CA LYS A 195 3.47 12.57 -5.73
C LYS A 195 3.34 13.65 -4.65
N PRO A 196 2.25 13.69 -3.87
CA PRO A 196 2.06 14.66 -2.79
C PRO A 196 3.25 14.77 -1.84
N GLN A 197 3.87 13.64 -1.48
CA GLN A 197 5.07 13.60 -0.64
C GLN A 197 6.26 14.36 -1.25
N SER A 198 6.46 14.24 -2.57
CA SER A 198 7.56 14.93 -3.25
C SER A 198 7.30 16.42 -3.35
N ILE A 199 6.06 16.81 -3.57
CA ILE A 199 5.62 18.19 -3.60
C ILE A 199 5.82 18.84 -2.23
N ALA A 200 5.34 18.21 -1.16
CA ALA A 200 5.49 18.69 0.22
C ALA A 200 6.96 18.89 0.59
N ALA A 201 7.84 17.95 0.25
CA ALA A 201 9.28 18.08 0.50
C ALA A 201 9.90 19.27 -0.27
N ALA A 202 9.48 19.50 -1.52
CA ALA A 202 9.99 20.59 -2.33
C ALA A 202 9.49 21.96 -1.82
N LEU A 203 8.23 22.04 -1.37
CA LEU A 203 7.67 23.24 -0.74
C LEU A 203 8.40 23.57 0.57
N ILE A 204 8.64 22.59 1.42
CA ILE A 204 9.41 22.77 2.66
C ILE A 204 10.81 23.27 2.33
N PHE A 205 11.49 22.64 1.36
CA PHE A 205 12.84 23.06 1.00
C PHE A 205 12.87 24.47 0.42
N TYR A 206 11.91 24.83 -0.44
CA TYR A 206 11.78 26.17 -0.99
C TYR A 206 11.55 27.20 0.11
N TYR A 207 10.61 26.95 1.01
CA TYR A 207 10.29 27.83 2.13
C TYR A 207 11.49 28.04 3.05
N MET A 208 12.12 26.94 3.48
CA MET A 208 13.29 27.00 4.38
C MET A 208 14.50 27.71 3.74
N SER A 209 14.65 27.60 2.41
CA SER A 209 15.77 28.23 1.70
C SER A 209 15.59 29.73 1.47
N ASN A 210 14.35 30.20 1.36
CA ASN A 210 14.06 31.58 0.95
C ASN A 210 13.49 32.44 2.08
N MET A 211 12.75 31.85 3.02
CA MET A 211 12.01 32.58 4.05
C MET A 211 12.61 32.45 5.45
N VAL A 212 13.33 31.34 5.73
CA VAL A 212 13.92 31.08 7.04
C VAL A 212 15.44 31.22 6.97
N LEU A 213 15.96 32.38 7.33
CA LEU A 213 17.39 32.71 7.19
C LEU A 213 18.29 32.03 8.22
N ASP A 214 17.76 31.67 9.38
CA ASP A 214 18.55 31.20 10.54
C ASP A 214 18.89 29.70 10.49
N ARG A 215 18.19 28.91 9.69
CA ARG A 215 18.38 27.46 9.63
C ARG A 215 18.67 26.97 8.21
N LYS A 216 19.94 26.67 7.96
CA LYS A 216 20.37 26.08 6.67
C LYS A 216 20.16 24.57 6.68
N ILE A 217 19.06 24.09 6.11
CA ILE A 217 18.83 22.66 5.87
C ILE A 217 19.30 22.31 4.46
N THR A 218 20.10 21.24 4.34
CA THR A 218 20.63 20.81 3.03
C THR A 218 19.59 20.00 2.25
N LYS A 219 19.71 19.99 0.91
CA LYS A 219 18.87 19.14 0.04
C LYS A 219 18.94 17.67 0.41
N ASN A 220 20.12 17.20 0.81
CA ASN A 220 20.35 15.81 1.19
C ASN A 220 19.59 15.43 2.47
N GLU A 221 19.58 16.32 3.46
CA GLU A 221 18.87 16.11 4.73
C GLU A 221 17.36 16.05 4.51
N ILE A 222 16.79 17.01 3.77
CA ILE A 222 15.35 16.99 3.47
C ILE A 222 14.99 15.75 2.65
N ALA A 223 15.75 15.44 1.60
CA ALA A 223 15.48 14.28 0.78
C ALA A 223 15.51 12.98 1.60
N LYS A 224 16.49 12.83 2.51
CA LYS A 224 16.61 11.68 3.41
C LYS A 224 15.44 11.61 4.41
N ASN A 225 15.13 12.72 5.09
CA ASN A 225 14.09 12.77 6.12
C ASN A 225 12.69 12.59 5.53
N CYS A 226 12.46 13.10 4.31
CA CYS A 226 11.20 12.97 3.59
C CYS A 226 11.10 11.68 2.75
N GLY A 227 12.16 10.87 2.68
CA GLY A 227 12.17 9.59 1.96
C GLY A 227 12.02 9.72 0.44
N ILE A 228 12.58 10.79 -0.17
CA ILE A 228 12.57 11.04 -1.61
C ILE A 228 13.99 11.10 -2.17
N SER A 229 14.15 11.04 -3.50
CA SER A 229 15.46 11.23 -4.11
C SER A 229 15.84 12.71 -4.18
N VAL A 230 17.13 13.02 -3.99
CA VAL A 230 17.64 14.38 -4.12
C VAL A 230 17.37 14.96 -5.52
N MET A 231 17.42 14.11 -6.55
CA MET A 231 17.12 14.51 -7.91
C MET A 231 15.66 14.94 -8.07
N THR A 232 14.71 14.21 -7.48
CA THR A 232 13.28 14.56 -7.48
C THR A 232 13.06 15.89 -6.76
N LEU A 233 13.66 16.03 -5.57
CA LEU A 233 13.61 17.26 -4.80
C LEU A 233 14.13 18.46 -5.60
N THR A 234 15.31 18.32 -6.23
CA THR A 234 15.92 19.40 -7.00
C THR A 234 15.06 19.82 -8.19
N LYS A 235 14.51 18.87 -8.94
CA LYS A 235 13.65 19.18 -10.09
C LYS A 235 12.42 19.99 -9.67
N LEU A 236 11.73 19.55 -8.62
CA LEU A 236 10.53 20.23 -8.13
C LEU A 236 10.85 21.58 -7.49
N TRP A 237 11.96 21.68 -6.77
CA TRP A 237 12.40 22.94 -6.19
C TRP A 237 12.71 24.00 -7.26
N VAL A 238 13.43 23.62 -8.34
CA VAL A 238 13.72 24.52 -9.47
C VAL A 238 12.42 24.96 -10.14
N ASP A 239 11.49 24.04 -10.33
CA ASP A 239 10.20 24.34 -10.94
C ASP A 239 9.39 25.34 -10.10
N ILE A 240 9.30 25.12 -8.79
CA ILE A 240 8.65 26.07 -7.86
C ILE A 240 9.35 27.42 -7.90
N THR A 241 10.69 27.45 -7.89
CA THR A 241 11.46 28.70 -7.91
C THR A 241 11.19 29.51 -9.18
N ASN A 242 11.14 28.86 -10.34
CA ASN A 242 10.86 29.53 -11.60
C ASN A 242 9.48 30.19 -11.60
N HIS A 243 8.45 29.48 -11.13
CA HIS A 243 7.08 30.01 -11.10
C HIS A 243 6.82 31.05 -9.98
N CYS A 244 7.65 31.09 -8.94
CA CYS A 244 7.56 32.11 -7.90
C CYS A 244 8.41 33.37 -8.21
N SER A 245 9.28 33.32 -9.23
CA SER A 245 10.13 34.46 -9.65
C SER A 245 9.50 35.27 -10.77
N GLU A 246 8.41 34.81 -11.35
CA GLU A 246 7.55 35.53 -12.33
C GLU A 246 6.49 36.36 -11.59
#